data_593374ce26b39dfe8a5affe2936f0a87
#
_entry.id   593374ce26b39dfe8a5affe2936f0a87
#
_cell.length_a   1.000
_cell.length_b   1.000
_cell.length_c   1.000
_cell.angle_alpha   90.00
_cell.angle_beta   90.00
_cell.angle_gamma   90.00
#
_symmetry.space_group_name_H-M   'P 1'
#
loop_
_entity.id
_entity.type
_entity.pdbx_description
1 polymer ?
#
loop_
_entity_poly.entity_id
_entity_poly.type
_entity_poly.pdbx_seq_one_letter_code
_entity_poly.pdbx_strand_id
1 'polypeptide(L)'
;MKVRNLLKDAIISCREDEPLECAVAKMYATNVGSVVVVDMAGKPVGIVTERDIVRFLAQEVDFKTPLGQVAKKSLITVSPEDSIISATVKMIESNIRHMPVVEGGRVVGVISIRDVLRALLTAEAFP
;
A
#
# COMPACT_ATOMS: atom_id res chain seq x y z
N MET A 1 16.85 -1.97 11.95
CA MET A 1 15.38 -2.04 12.11
C MET A 1 14.77 -2.77 10.92
N LYS A 2 13.82 -3.63 11.17
CA LYS A 2 13.14 -4.42 10.13
C LYS A 2 11.81 -3.80 9.76
N VAL A 3 11.33 -4.11 8.56
CA VAL A 3 9.99 -3.70 8.08
C VAL A 3 8.92 -4.08 9.10
N ARG A 4 9.03 -5.24 9.73
CA ARG A 4 8.14 -5.69 10.80
C ARG A 4 7.87 -4.61 11.85
N ASN A 5 8.85 -3.81 12.18
CA ASN A 5 8.75 -2.78 13.21
C ASN A 5 7.88 -1.57 12.79
N LEU A 6 7.57 -1.45 11.49
CA LEU A 6 6.73 -0.38 10.96
C LEU A 6 5.28 -0.80 10.77
N LEU A 7 4.96 -2.09 10.92
CA LEU A 7 3.62 -2.60 10.66
C LEU A 7 2.63 -2.09 11.70
N LYS A 8 1.45 -1.73 11.22
CA LYS A 8 0.30 -1.32 12.04
C LYS A 8 -0.62 -2.52 12.22
N ASP A 9 -1.47 -2.48 13.25
CA ASP A 9 -2.36 -3.59 13.58
C ASP A 9 -3.43 -3.85 12.53
N ALA A 10 -3.85 -2.83 11.80
CA ALA A 10 -4.92 -2.94 10.82
C ALA A 10 -4.37 -3.01 9.39
N ILE A 11 -4.88 -3.98 8.62
CA ILE A 11 -4.60 -4.11 7.19
C ILE A 11 -5.74 -3.42 6.43
N ILE A 12 -5.38 -2.47 5.56
CA ILE A 12 -6.35 -1.76 4.73
C ILE A 12 -6.31 -2.36 3.32
N SER A 13 -7.32 -3.13 3.00
CA SER A 13 -7.44 -3.79 1.70
C SER A 13 -8.87 -3.80 1.21
N CYS A 14 -9.02 -3.99 -0.11
CA CYS A 14 -10.30 -4.24 -0.76
C CYS A 14 -10.15 -5.46 -1.66
N ARG A 15 -11.26 -6.13 -1.96
CA ARG A 15 -11.24 -7.23 -2.93
C ARG A 15 -11.28 -6.67 -4.35
N GLU A 16 -10.76 -7.43 -5.28
CA GLU A 16 -10.73 -7.03 -6.69
C GLU A 16 -12.11 -6.88 -7.32
N ASP A 17 -13.14 -7.53 -6.78
CA ASP A 17 -14.52 -7.43 -7.26
C ASP A 17 -15.27 -6.23 -6.67
N GLU A 18 -14.74 -5.58 -5.63
CA GLU A 18 -15.33 -4.38 -5.06
C GLU A 18 -15.11 -3.17 -5.97
N PRO A 19 -16.05 -2.21 -5.99
CA PRO A 19 -15.90 -1.03 -6.84
C PRO A 19 -14.80 -0.09 -6.33
N LEU A 20 -14.25 0.70 -7.25
CA LEU A 20 -13.21 1.70 -6.93
C LEU A 20 -13.62 2.62 -5.79
N GLU A 21 -14.89 3.00 -5.69
CA GLU A 21 -15.38 3.86 -4.60
C GLU A 21 -15.16 3.26 -3.20
N CYS A 22 -15.08 1.93 -3.09
CA CYS A 22 -14.78 1.28 -1.81
C CYS A 22 -13.36 1.61 -1.32
N ALA A 23 -12.40 1.65 -2.23
CA ALA A 23 -11.03 2.05 -1.90
C ALA A 23 -10.98 3.51 -1.43
N VAL A 24 -11.68 4.39 -2.14
CA VAL A 24 -11.77 5.82 -1.79
C VAL A 24 -12.36 5.99 -0.38
N ALA A 25 -13.45 5.28 -0.08
CA ALA A 25 -14.10 5.34 1.21
C ALA A 25 -13.16 4.88 2.34
N LYS A 26 -12.41 3.80 2.12
CA LYS A 26 -11.45 3.29 3.10
C LYS A 26 -10.27 4.25 3.31
N MET A 27 -9.73 4.84 2.24
CA MET A 27 -8.67 5.84 2.34
C MET A 27 -9.11 7.02 3.21
N TYR A 28 -10.31 7.51 2.97
CA TYR A 28 -10.87 8.62 3.73
C TYR A 28 -11.11 8.24 5.19
N ALA A 29 -11.78 7.12 5.43
CA ALA A 29 -12.16 6.69 6.78
C ALA A 29 -10.95 6.37 7.67
N THR A 30 -9.87 5.84 7.10
CA THR A 30 -8.68 5.41 7.83
C THR A 30 -7.49 6.35 7.67
N ASN A 31 -7.66 7.41 6.88
CA ASN A 31 -6.60 8.41 6.63
C ASN A 31 -5.30 7.78 6.12
N VAL A 32 -5.42 6.87 5.17
CA VAL A 32 -4.26 6.23 4.52
C VAL A 32 -4.19 6.62 3.04
N GLY A 33 -2.99 6.60 2.48
CA GLY A 33 -2.74 7.02 1.11
C GLY A 33 -2.76 5.90 0.07
N SER A 34 -3.06 4.67 0.49
CA SER A 34 -3.11 3.53 -0.41
C SER A 34 -4.00 2.42 0.14
N VAL A 35 -4.54 1.60 -0.77
CA VAL A 35 -5.30 0.40 -0.45
C VAL A 35 -4.78 -0.73 -1.31
N VAL A 36 -4.47 -1.87 -0.69
CA VAL A 36 -4.08 -3.08 -1.42
C VAL A 36 -5.33 -3.76 -1.94
N VAL A 37 -5.28 -4.19 -3.18
CA VAL A 37 -6.36 -4.97 -3.80
C VAL A 37 -5.96 -6.44 -3.73
N VAL A 38 -6.86 -7.25 -3.20
CA VAL A 38 -6.61 -8.69 -2.99
C VAL A 38 -7.65 -9.53 -3.73
N ASP A 39 -7.29 -10.78 -4.02
CA ASP A 39 -8.23 -11.76 -4.55
C ASP A 39 -9.04 -12.40 -3.40
N MET A 40 -9.88 -13.38 -3.73
CA MET A 40 -10.74 -14.06 -2.76
C MET A 40 -9.93 -14.84 -1.70
N ALA A 41 -8.69 -15.22 -2.03
CA ALA A 41 -7.80 -15.91 -1.09
C ALA A 41 -6.96 -14.96 -0.24
N GLY A 42 -7.10 -13.64 -0.45
CA GLY A 42 -6.33 -12.63 0.27
C GLY A 42 -4.95 -12.37 -0.32
N LYS A 43 -4.67 -12.88 -1.52
CA LYS A 43 -3.39 -12.61 -2.21
C LYS A 43 -3.42 -11.23 -2.84
N PRO A 44 -2.32 -10.47 -2.76
CA PRO A 44 -2.26 -9.16 -3.38
C PRO A 44 -2.27 -9.28 -4.91
N VAL A 45 -3.20 -8.58 -5.55
CA VAL A 45 -3.30 -8.53 -7.02
C VAL A 45 -3.10 -7.13 -7.57
N GLY A 46 -3.11 -6.12 -6.70
CA GLY A 46 -2.91 -4.75 -7.14
C GLY A 46 -2.84 -3.77 -5.96
N ILE A 47 -2.63 -2.52 -6.29
CA ILE A 47 -2.65 -1.42 -5.33
C ILE A 47 -3.28 -0.19 -5.98
N VAL A 48 -3.99 0.59 -5.18
CA VAL A 48 -4.55 1.89 -5.57
C VAL A 48 -4.07 2.93 -4.57
N THR A 49 -3.53 4.02 -5.09
CA THR A 49 -3.00 5.12 -4.28
C THR A 49 -3.82 6.39 -4.49
N GLU A 50 -3.62 7.40 -3.63
CA GLU A 50 -4.22 8.73 -3.80
C GLU A 50 -3.91 9.32 -5.19
N ARG A 51 -2.69 9.14 -5.66
CA ARG A 51 -2.28 9.60 -6.99
C ARG A 51 -3.09 8.95 -8.09
N ASP A 52 -3.39 7.66 -7.96
CA ASP A 52 -4.24 6.93 -8.89
C ASP A 52 -5.66 7.51 -8.89
N ILE A 53 -6.20 7.85 -7.72
CA ILE A 53 -7.53 8.45 -7.60
C ILE A 53 -7.60 9.78 -8.36
N VAL A 54 -6.58 10.62 -8.22
CA VAL A 54 -6.51 11.89 -8.97
C VAL A 54 -6.53 11.62 -10.47
N ARG A 55 -5.74 10.64 -10.92
CA ARG A 55 -5.70 10.27 -12.34
C ARG A 55 -7.05 9.75 -12.83
N PHE A 56 -7.71 8.90 -12.05
CA PHE A 56 -9.03 8.35 -12.39
C PHE A 56 -10.08 9.44 -12.51
N LEU A 57 -10.06 10.43 -11.62
CA LEU A 57 -10.95 11.59 -11.71
C LEU A 57 -10.70 12.39 -13.00
N ALA A 58 -9.43 12.65 -13.31
CA ALA A 58 -9.06 13.39 -14.50
C ALA A 58 -9.44 12.65 -15.80
N GLN A 59 -9.40 11.33 -15.78
CA GLN A 59 -9.74 10.46 -16.91
C GLN A 59 -11.22 10.08 -16.96
N GLU A 60 -12.02 10.60 -16.05
CA GLU A 60 -13.46 10.33 -15.97
C GLU A 60 -13.80 8.84 -15.83
N VAL A 61 -12.98 8.11 -15.08
CA VAL A 61 -13.23 6.70 -14.77
C VAL A 61 -14.47 6.59 -13.89
N ASP A 62 -15.35 5.65 -14.22
CA ASP A 62 -16.53 5.37 -13.41
C ASP A 62 -16.09 4.69 -12.09
N PHE A 63 -16.43 5.30 -10.96
CA PHE A 63 -16.03 4.80 -9.64
C PHE A 63 -16.83 3.56 -9.19
N LYS A 64 -17.77 3.10 -10.00
CA LYS A 64 -18.42 1.78 -9.85
C LYS A 64 -17.58 0.66 -10.49
N THR A 65 -16.55 1.00 -11.24
CA THR A 65 -15.67 0.02 -11.90
C THR A 65 -15.01 -0.88 -10.86
N PRO A 66 -14.98 -2.21 -11.06
CA PRO A 66 -14.29 -3.13 -10.16
C PRO A 66 -12.80 -2.81 -10.04
N LEU A 67 -12.28 -2.87 -8.83
CA LEU A 67 -10.89 -2.54 -8.54
C LEU A 67 -9.88 -3.35 -9.35
N GLY A 68 -10.20 -4.62 -9.63
CA GLY A 68 -9.33 -5.47 -10.44
C GLY A 68 -9.09 -4.99 -11.86
N GLN A 69 -9.95 -4.11 -12.38
CA GLN A 69 -9.80 -3.55 -13.72
C GLN A 69 -8.93 -2.30 -13.76
N VAL A 70 -8.77 -1.60 -12.64
CA VAL A 70 -8.08 -0.29 -12.60
C VAL A 70 -6.84 -0.29 -11.71
N ALA A 71 -6.73 -1.23 -10.78
CA ALA A 71 -5.60 -1.31 -9.87
C ALA A 71 -4.30 -1.62 -10.63
N LYS A 72 -3.21 -1.00 -10.18
CA LYS A 72 -1.88 -1.29 -10.71
C LYS A 72 -1.48 -2.71 -10.30
N LYS A 73 -1.25 -3.57 -11.29
CA LYS A 73 -1.02 -5.01 -11.10
C LYS A 73 0.45 -5.40 -10.92
N SER A 74 1.37 -4.53 -11.30
CA SER A 74 2.80 -4.78 -11.16
C SER A 74 3.23 -4.39 -9.74
N LEU A 75 3.12 -5.34 -8.81
CA LEU A 75 3.40 -5.10 -7.40
C LEU A 75 4.87 -5.30 -7.08
N ILE A 76 5.44 -4.33 -6.39
CA ILE A 76 6.74 -4.44 -5.73
C ILE A 76 6.44 -4.59 -4.25
N THR A 77 6.90 -5.69 -3.66
CA THR A 77 6.60 -6.06 -2.28
C THR A 77 7.86 -6.28 -1.48
N VAL A 78 7.72 -6.30 -0.16
CA VAL A 78 8.79 -6.65 0.77
C VAL A 78 8.29 -7.65 1.79
N SER A 79 9.23 -8.33 2.43
CA SER A 79 8.98 -9.22 3.56
C SER A 79 9.07 -8.43 4.88
N PRO A 80 8.34 -8.85 5.93
CA PRO A 80 8.50 -8.28 7.27
C PRO A 80 9.94 -8.37 7.80
N GLU A 81 10.71 -9.34 7.33
CA GLU A 81 12.09 -9.57 7.77
C GLU A 81 13.11 -8.73 7.01
N ASP A 82 12.71 -8.04 5.93
CA ASP A 82 13.60 -7.16 5.20
C ASP A 82 13.97 -5.94 6.06
N SER A 83 15.17 -5.40 5.83
CA SER A 83 15.59 -4.18 6.52
C SER A 83 14.81 -2.98 5.99
N ILE A 84 14.62 -1.98 6.85
CA ILE A 84 14.00 -0.71 6.45
C ILE A 84 14.82 -0.03 5.36
N ILE A 85 16.15 -0.12 5.43
CA ILE A 85 17.04 0.44 4.41
C ILE A 85 16.79 -0.21 3.05
N SER A 86 16.72 -1.54 3.02
CA SER A 86 16.45 -2.28 1.78
C SER A 86 15.09 -1.91 1.19
N ALA A 87 14.06 -1.82 2.02
CA ALA A 87 12.72 -1.41 1.59
C ALA A 87 12.73 0.01 1.03
N THR A 88 13.43 0.93 1.68
CA THR A 88 13.56 2.32 1.24
C THR A 88 14.23 2.42 -0.12
N VAL A 89 15.31 1.67 -0.33
CA VAL A 89 16.01 1.63 -1.62
C VAL A 89 15.06 1.15 -2.72
N LYS A 90 14.28 0.11 -2.47
CA LYS A 90 13.28 -0.37 -3.43
C LYS A 90 12.26 0.70 -3.80
N MET A 91 11.75 1.43 -2.81
CA MET A 91 10.78 2.50 -3.05
C MET A 91 11.38 3.62 -3.90
N ILE A 92 12.61 4.03 -3.60
CA ILE A 92 13.30 5.09 -4.33
C ILE A 92 13.59 4.66 -5.77
N GLU A 93 14.17 3.49 -5.97
CA GLU A 93 14.52 2.98 -7.29
C GLU A 93 13.30 2.76 -8.17
N SER A 94 12.18 2.36 -7.59
CA SER A 94 10.94 2.09 -8.31
C SER A 94 10.02 3.29 -8.40
N ASN A 95 10.41 4.42 -7.80
CA ASN A 95 9.62 5.65 -7.77
C ASN A 95 8.21 5.43 -7.20
N ILE A 96 8.13 4.68 -6.11
CA ILE A 96 6.87 4.41 -5.40
C ILE A 96 7.00 4.89 -3.95
N ARG A 97 5.88 5.23 -3.34
CA ARG A 97 5.81 5.73 -1.95
C ARG A 97 5.10 4.79 -1.00
N HIS A 98 4.51 3.74 -1.53
CA HIS A 98 3.77 2.74 -0.77
C HIS A 98 4.15 1.36 -1.28
N MET A 99 4.31 0.42 -0.36
CA MET A 99 4.76 -0.91 -0.71
C MET A 99 4.07 -1.94 0.19
N PRO A 100 3.38 -2.94 -0.41
CA PRO A 100 2.79 -4.01 0.37
C PRO A 100 3.86 -4.86 1.04
N VAL A 101 3.58 -5.26 2.27
CA VAL A 101 4.38 -6.21 3.02
C VAL A 101 3.69 -7.56 2.96
N VAL A 102 4.39 -8.57 2.46
CA VAL A 102 3.83 -9.89 2.19
C VAL A 102 4.58 -10.97 2.97
N GLU A 103 3.83 -11.84 3.62
CA GLU A 103 4.36 -13.00 4.35
C GLU A 103 3.49 -14.21 4.04
N GLY A 104 4.10 -15.31 3.61
CA GLY A 104 3.34 -16.51 3.27
C GLY A 104 2.34 -16.32 2.14
N GLY A 105 2.63 -15.44 1.19
CA GLY A 105 1.74 -15.14 0.07
C GLY A 105 0.57 -14.22 0.42
N ARG A 106 0.51 -13.71 1.65
CA ARG A 106 -0.58 -12.84 2.11
C ARG A 106 -0.05 -11.47 2.50
N VAL A 107 -0.86 -10.44 2.28
CA VAL A 107 -0.54 -9.08 2.73
C VAL A 107 -0.70 -9.01 4.24
N VAL A 108 0.35 -8.57 4.92
CA VAL A 108 0.33 -8.34 6.37
C VAL A 108 0.34 -6.86 6.73
N GLY A 109 0.54 -5.99 5.74
CA GLY A 109 0.48 -4.55 5.92
C GLY A 109 0.96 -3.80 4.70
N VAL A 110 1.02 -2.49 4.81
CA VAL A 110 1.60 -1.60 3.80
C VAL A 110 2.51 -0.62 4.52
N ILE A 111 3.71 -0.41 4.00
CA ILE A 111 4.59 0.64 4.48
C ILE A 111 4.66 1.78 3.47
N SER A 112 4.83 2.99 3.98
CA SER A 112 5.00 4.17 3.15
C SER A 112 6.36 4.80 3.42
N ILE A 113 6.81 5.66 2.49
CA ILE A 113 8.03 6.44 2.69
C ILE A 113 7.91 7.32 3.94
N ARG A 114 6.71 7.79 4.26
CA ARG A 114 6.44 8.56 5.48
C ARG A 114 6.68 7.74 6.74
N ASP A 115 6.26 6.47 6.74
CA ASP A 115 6.49 5.56 7.88
C ASP A 115 7.99 5.39 8.13
N VAL A 116 8.76 5.21 7.06
CA VAL A 116 10.22 5.06 7.14
C VAL A 116 10.86 6.33 7.69
N LEU A 117 10.49 7.49 7.15
CA LEU A 117 11.04 8.77 7.60
C LEU A 117 10.72 9.01 9.08
N ARG A 118 9.50 8.73 9.50
CA ARG A 118 9.09 8.87 10.90
C ARG A 118 9.95 7.98 11.81
N ALA A 119 10.18 6.74 11.42
CA ALA A 119 10.99 5.80 12.19
C ALA A 119 12.44 6.26 12.30
N LEU A 120 13.02 6.71 11.20
CA LEU A 120 14.40 7.19 11.17
C LEU A 120 14.59 8.46 11.99
N LEU A 121 13.68 9.41 11.86
CA LEU A 121 13.72 10.66 12.61
C LEU A 121 13.53 10.44 14.12
N THR A 122 12.63 9.53 14.49
CA THR A 122 12.39 9.18 15.87
C THR A 122 13.59 8.47 16.49
N ALA A 123 14.22 7.56 15.76
CA ALA A 123 15.43 6.85 16.22
C ALA A 123 16.61 7.81 16.44
N GLU A 124 16.75 8.83 15.59
CA GLU A 124 17.79 9.85 15.74
C GLU A 124 17.51 10.80 16.91
N ALA A 125 16.27 11.22 17.06
CA ALA A 125 15.87 12.16 18.11
C ALA A 125 15.85 11.51 19.50
N PHE A 126 15.57 10.20 19.56
CA PHE A 126 15.41 9.45 20.82
C PHE A 126 16.16 8.11 20.74
N PRO A 127 17.49 8.16 20.72
CA PRO A 127 18.31 6.95 20.60
C PRO A 127 18.18 6.01 21.80
#